data_27e1de92af7efab7b6f9135c47110998
#
_entry.id   27e1de92af7efab7b6f9135c47110998
#
_cell.length_a   1.000
_cell.length_b   1.000
_cell.length_c   1.000
_cell.angle_alpha   90.00
_cell.angle_beta   90.00
_cell.angle_gamma   90.00
#
_symmetry.space_group_name_H-M   'P 1'
#
loop_
_entity.id
_entity.type
_entity.pdbx_description
1 polymer ?
#
loop_
_entity_poly.entity_id
_entity_poly.type
_entity_poly.pdbx_seq_one_letter_code
_entity_poly.pdbx_strand_id
1 'polypeptide(L)'
;MRIGILGYGRFGRALASLLREAGHPHQAWDPTAEIPGECRAAGPEGLVAACEALVLAVPIPALAGALGQVRPFLRPEQLVFDVGSVKVGPCALLDAHLGAAIPHAGTHPLFGPVSLARAERPLRVVLCPSPLHPAAADRLESLFHSLGCEVLRQSPEDHDRVMATTHALTFFIAKGLLDVGAGAELPFTPPSFHAIAHTLESVQEDAGHLFAVLQNQNPFALGARVGLLEALSAIHQSLAEAVASGTEEQLAIPDLGTRSPVLQEARNHIDTLDQELVALLARRTELVLRAGRAKADMGLPIHDPERESAQLQARRAWAQEAGLDIQGVEDVFRAVLRASRAAQGK
;
A
#
# COMPACT_ATOMS: atom_id res chain seq x y z
N MET A 1 -1.86 22.16 -8.93
CA MET A 1 -2.81 22.27 -7.80
C MET A 1 -2.01 22.36 -6.50
N ARG A 2 -2.31 23.32 -5.63
CA ARG A 2 -1.67 23.45 -4.31
C ARG A 2 -2.44 22.61 -3.31
N ILE A 3 -1.74 21.70 -2.61
CA ILE A 3 -2.36 20.72 -1.73
C ILE A 3 -2.12 21.09 -0.26
N GLY A 4 -3.18 21.12 0.54
CA GLY A 4 -3.11 21.18 1.99
C GLY A 4 -3.20 19.78 2.59
N ILE A 5 -2.29 19.41 3.49
CA ILE A 5 -2.30 18.12 4.18
C ILE A 5 -2.67 18.37 5.65
N LEU A 6 -3.86 17.96 6.04
CA LEU A 6 -4.29 17.95 7.43
C LEU A 6 -4.00 16.58 8.05
N GLY A 7 -3.02 16.55 8.94
CA GLY A 7 -2.44 15.32 9.50
C GLY A 7 -1.11 14.96 8.85
N TYR A 8 -0.02 15.01 9.63
CA TYR A 8 1.35 14.76 9.15
C TYR A 8 1.98 13.54 9.83
N GLY A 9 1.13 12.51 10.04
CA GLY A 9 1.55 11.19 10.50
C GLY A 9 2.34 10.42 9.43
N ARG A 10 2.43 9.09 9.59
CA ARG A 10 3.16 8.21 8.63
C ARG A 10 2.70 8.41 7.18
N PHE A 11 1.38 8.34 6.95
CA PHE A 11 0.84 8.49 5.59
C PHE A 11 0.93 9.93 5.07
N GLY A 12 0.64 10.94 5.89
CA GLY A 12 0.76 12.35 5.50
C GLY A 12 2.16 12.73 5.03
N ARG A 13 3.20 12.22 5.69
CA ARG A 13 4.62 12.39 5.27
C ARG A 13 4.91 11.69 3.96
N ALA A 14 4.40 10.47 3.78
CA ALA A 14 4.57 9.70 2.56
C ALA A 14 3.90 10.38 1.36
N LEU A 15 2.68 10.90 1.55
CA LEU A 15 1.96 11.67 0.55
C LEU A 15 2.69 12.99 0.22
N ALA A 16 3.21 13.70 1.21
CA ALA A 16 4.01 14.91 1.00
C ALA A 16 5.26 14.64 0.14
N SER A 17 5.92 13.50 0.34
CA SER A 17 7.06 13.07 -0.50
C SER A 17 6.61 12.82 -1.95
N LEU A 18 5.49 12.10 -2.12
CA LEU A 18 4.94 11.80 -3.44
C LEU A 18 4.53 13.07 -4.19
N LEU A 19 3.88 14.02 -3.51
CA LEU A 19 3.51 15.34 -4.06
C LEU A 19 4.74 16.14 -4.49
N ARG A 20 5.79 16.15 -3.68
CA ARG A 20 7.05 16.83 -3.98
C ARG A 20 7.73 16.22 -5.20
N GLU A 21 7.79 14.90 -5.28
CA GLU A 21 8.37 14.17 -6.41
C GLU A 21 7.63 14.48 -7.72
N ALA A 22 6.32 14.66 -7.65
CA ALA A 22 5.48 15.03 -8.79
C ALA A 22 5.41 16.56 -9.08
N GLY A 23 6.13 17.37 -8.31
CA GLY A 23 6.17 18.82 -8.49
C GLY A 23 4.93 19.57 -8.01
N HIS A 24 4.11 18.98 -7.16
CA HIS A 24 2.95 19.64 -6.57
C HIS A 24 3.33 20.44 -5.31
N PRO A 25 3.10 21.78 -5.29
CA PRO A 25 3.27 22.58 -4.09
C PRO A 25 2.32 22.12 -3.00
N HIS A 26 2.83 21.94 -1.78
CA HIS A 26 2.00 21.52 -0.66
C HIS A 26 2.40 22.21 0.63
N GLN A 27 1.45 22.31 1.54
CA GLN A 27 1.64 22.66 2.94
C GLN A 27 0.97 21.62 3.82
N ALA A 28 1.42 21.51 5.07
CA ALA A 28 0.88 20.58 6.02
C ALA A 28 0.65 21.23 7.38
N TRP A 29 -0.33 20.73 8.10
CA TRP A 29 -0.55 21.06 9.49
C TRP A 29 -0.91 19.79 10.30
N ASP A 30 -0.32 19.69 11.47
CA ASP A 30 -0.57 18.64 12.45
C ASP A 30 -0.31 19.23 13.84
N PRO A 31 -1.14 18.93 14.86
CA PRO A 31 -0.97 19.50 16.20
C PRO A 31 0.25 18.95 16.95
N THR A 32 0.76 17.77 16.56
CA THR A 32 1.78 17.01 17.30
C THR A 32 3.00 16.65 16.49
N ALA A 33 2.85 16.47 15.16
CA ALA A 33 3.95 16.02 14.31
C ALA A 33 4.90 17.17 13.95
N GLU A 34 6.18 16.87 13.86
CA GLU A 34 7.18 17.76 13.26
C GLU A 34 6.97 17.85 11.75
N ILE A 35 6.89 19.08 11.24
CA ILE A 35 6.73 19.40 9.83
C ILE A 35 7.92 20.30 9.42
N PRO A 36 8.60 20.03 8.28
CA PRO A 36 9.64 20.90 7.75
C PRO A 36 9.14 22.32 7.59
N GLY A 37 9.97 23.31 7.96
CA GLY A 37 9.56 24.71 8.04
C GLY A 37 8.99 25.28 6.72
N GLU A 38 9.54 24.85 5.59
CA GLU A 38 9.09 25.25 4.26
C GLU A 38 7.67 24.77 3.89
N CYS A 39 7.20 23.67 4.52
CA CYS A 39 5.88 23.09 4.26
C CYS A 39 4.89 23.33 5.41
N ARG A 40 5.31 23.99 6.48
CA ARG A 40 4.50 24.14 7.70
C ARG A 40 3.50 25.27 7.57
N ALA A 41 2.22 24.95 7.69
CA ALA A 41 1.16 25.95 7.87
C ALA A 41 1.08 26.45 9.33
N ALA A 42 0.68 27.70 9.54
CA ALA A 42 0.56 28.28 10.88
C ALA A 42 -0.60 27.70 11.72
N GLY A 43 -1.54 27.03 11.07
CA GLY A 43 -2.72 26.40 11.69
C GLY A 43 -3.70 25.92 10.63
N PRO A 44 -4.86 25.36 11.04
CA PRO A 44 -5.90 24.91 10.12
C PRO A 44 -6.40 26.01 9.17
N GLU A 45 -6.61 27.22 9.66
CA GLU A 45 -7.01 28.39 8.86
C GLU A 45 -5.96 28.71 7.79
N GLY A 46 -4.69 28.84 8.20
CA GLY A 46 -3.59 29.11 7.27
C GLY A 46 -3.41 28.03 6.23
N LEU A 47 -3.57 26.75 6.61
CA LEU A 47 -3.54 25.62 5.70
C LEU A 47 -4.63 25.72 4.64
N VAL A 48 -5.88 25.95 5.05
CA VAL A 48 -7.03 26.08 4.14
C VAL A 48 -6.87 27.28 3.24
N ALA A 49 -6.42 28.44 3.76
CA ALA A 49 -6.22 29.64 2.96
C ALA A 49 -5.18 29.45 1.83
N ALA A 50 -4.17 28.61 2.05
CA ALA A 50 -3.06 28.39 1.12
C ALA A 50 -3.32 27.34 0.05
N CYS A 51 -4.34 26.48 0.16
CA CYS A 51 -4.54 25.32 -0.71
C CYS A 51 -5.75 25.46 -1.65
N GLU A 52 -5.72 24.69 -2.75
CA GLU A 52 -6.83 24.51 -3.70
C GLU A 52 -7.54 23.16 -3.44
N ALA A 53 -6.81 22.20 -2.86
CA ALA A 53 -7.35 20.95 -2.40
C ALA A 53 -6.80 20.60 -1.01
N LEU A 54 -7.67 20.15 -0.12
CA LEU A 54 -7.35 19.76 1.25
C LEU A 54 -7.51 18.24 1.38
N VAL A 55 -6.43 17.54 1.76
CA VAL A 55 -6.46 16.13 2.11
C VAL A 55 -6.53 15.96 3.63
N LEU A 56 -7.46 15.11 4.07
CA LEU A 56 -7.64 14.74 5.47
C LEU A 56 -6.89 13.43 5.73
N ALA A 57 -5.63 13.55 6.16
CA ALA A 57 -4.74 12.42 6.45
C ALA A 57 -4.68 12.12 7.96
N VAL A 58 -5.82 12.24 8.62
CA VAL A 58 -6.00 12.00 10.05
C VAL A 58 -6.60 10.61 10.30
N PRO A 59 -6.42 10.02 11.50
CA PRO A 59 -7.12 8.80 11.87
C PRO A 59 -8.65 8.95 11.73
N ILE A 60 -9.34 7.92 11.24
CA ILE A 60 -10.79 7.96 10.98
C ILE A 60 -11.60 8.44 12.21
N PRO A 61 -11.33 7.99 13.45
CA PRO A 61 -12.03 8.52 14.61
C PRO A 61 -11.87 10.03 14.85
N ALA A 62 -10.80 10.64 14.31
CA ALA A 62 -10.56 12.08 14.40
C ALA A 62 -11.16 12.88 13.24
N LEU A 63 -11.69 12.22 12.20
CA LEU A 63 -12.12 12.85 10.95
C LEU A 63 -13.23 13.90 11.16
N ALA A 64 -14.24 13.59 11.97
CA ALA A 64 -15.34 14.54 12.27
C ALA A 64 -14.82 15.81 12.96
N GLY A 65 -13.93 15.65 13.95
CA GLY A 65 -13.29 16.78 14.63
C GLY A 65 -12.42 17.63 13.69
N ALA A 66 -11.66 16.97 12.81
CA ALA A 66 -10.82 17.62 11.81
C ALA A 66 -11.67 18.42 10.81
N LEU A 67 -12.76 17.83 10.32
CA LEU A 67 -13.74 18.53 9.47
C LEU A 67 -14.35 19.75 10.17
N GLY A 68 -14.74 19.62 11.45
CA GLY A 68 -15.25 20.74 12.23
C GLY A 68 -14.26 21.90 12.36
N GLN A 69 -12.97 21.60 12.49
CA GLN A 69 -11.91 22.61 12.57
C GLN A 69 -11.69 23.38 11.27
N VAL A 70 -11.76 22.72 10.11
CA VAL A 70 -11.45 23.36 8.82
C VAL A 70 -12.69 23.93 8.12
N ARG A 71 -13.87 23.41 8.39
CA ARG A 71 -15.12 23.79 7.73
C ARG A 71 -15.40 25.30 7.73
N PRO A 72 -15.17 26.06 8.80
CA PRO A 72 -15.41 27.52 8.81
C PRO A 72 -14.56 28.32 7.81
N PHE A 73 -13.42 27.77 7.40
CA PHE A 73 -12.46 28.45 6.53
C PHE A 73 -12.52 27.98 5.07
N LEU A 74 -13.26 26.88 4.79
CA LEU A 74 -13.37 26.30 3.45
C LEU A 74 -14.20 27.20 2.53
N ARG A 75 -13.76 27.30 1.28
CA ARG A 75 -14.42 28.06 0.21
C ARG A 75 -15.03 27.09 -0.83
N PRO A 76 -16.11 27.52 -1.54
CA PRO A 76 -16.84 26.66 -2.49
C PRO A 76 -16.00 26.09 -3.66
N GLU A 77 -14.91 26.74 -4.04
CA GLU A 77 -14.03 26.29 -5.12
C GLU A 77 -13.00 25.23 -4.68
N GLN A 78 -12.80 25.07 -3.37
CA GLN A 78 -11.83 24.13 -2.83
C GLN A 78 -12.35 22.70 -2.86
N LEU A 79 -11.43 21.76 -3.03
CA LEU A 79 -11.71 20.33 -3.06
C LEU A 79 -11.25 19.68 -1.75
N VAL A 80 -12.10 18.87 -1.13
CA VAL A 80 -11.76 18.15 0.11
C VAL A 80 -11.83 16.65 -0.14
N PHE A 81 -10.86 15.89 0.35
CA PHE A 81 -10.87 14.43 0.28
C PHE A 81 -10.15 13.81 1.48
N ASP A 82 -10.52 12.59 1.82
CA ASP A 82 -9.83 11.79 2.83
C ASP A 82 -8.94 10.71 2.18
N VAL A 83 -8.11 10.04 2.98
CA VAL A 83 -7.25 8.93 2.57
C VAL A 83 -7.41 7.70 3.48
N GLY A 84 -8.54 7.59 4.14
CA GLY A 84 -8.82 6.50 5.07
C GLY A 84 -8.98 5.14 4.39
N SER A 85 -8.74 4.07 5.13
CA SER A 85 -8.81 2.68 4.63
C SER A 85 -10.23 2.08 4.63
N VAL A 86 -11.23 2.78 5.11
CA VAL A 86 -12.67 2.47 4.98
C VAL A 86 -13.40 3.68 4.42
N LYS A 87 -14.55 3.48 3.75
CA LYS A 87 -15.20 4.56 2.98
C LYS A 87 -16.62 4.88 3.39
N VAL A 88 -17.43 3.93 3.83
CA VAL A 88 -18.85 4.19 4.18
C VAL A 88 -18.97 5.30 5.21
N GLY A 89 -18.30 5.19 6.35
CA GLY A 89 -18.32 6.20 7.41
C GLY A 89 -17.70 7.54 6.98
N PRO A 90 -16.47 7.55 6.48
CA PRO A 90 -15.81 8.77 6.01
C PRO A 90 -16.59 9.54 4.93
N CYS A 91 -17.13 8.87 3.90
CA CYS A 91 -17.93 9.55 2.88
C CYS A 91 -19.19 10.17 3.46
N ALA A 92 -19.90 9.46 4.35
CA ALA A 92 -21.04 10.00 5.04
C ALA A 92 -20.69 11.23 5.91
N LEU A 93 -19.54 11.23 6.55
CA LEU A 93 -19.05 12.39 7.31
C LEU A 93 -18.71 13.58 6.39
N LEU A 94 -18.08 13.34 5.24
CA LEU A 94 -17.81 14.37 4.25
C LEU A 94 -19.12 14.99 3.76
N ASP A 95 -20.10 14.17 3.36
CA ASP A 95 -21.41 14.64 2.91
C ASP A 95 -22.15 15.45 4.01
N ALA A 96 -22.11 14.97 5.26
CA ALA A 96 -22.79 15.65 6.38
C ALA A 96 -22.16 17.01 6.75
N HIS A 97 -20.83 17.11 6.72
CA HIS A 97 -20.12 18.33 7.13
C HIS A 97 -19.97 19.35 6.00
N LEU A 98 -19.83 18.90 4.76
CA LEU A 98 -19.50 19.73 3.60
C LEU A 98 -20.73 19.99 2.72
N GLY A 99 -21.63 19.04 2.62
CA GLY A 99 -22.89 19.14 1.86
C GLY A 99 -22.67 19.55 0.42
N ALA A 100 -23.65 20.24 -0.17
CA ALA A 100 -23.55 20.78 -1.52
C ALA A 100 -22.66 22.03 -1.64
N ALA A 101 -22.14 22.57 -0.52
CA ALA A 101 -21.38 23.82 -0.53
C ALA A 101 -19.91 23.63 -0.90
N ILE A 102 -19.31 22.49 -0.57
CA ILE A 102 -17.86 22.25 -0.74
C ILE A 102 -17.65 20.96 -1.53
N PRO A 103 -16.98 21.01 -2.70
CA PRO A 103 -16.65 19.83 -3.49
C PRO A 103 -15.82 18.83 -2.70
N HIS A 104 -16.25 17.55 -2.69
CA HIS A 104 -15.53 16.51 -1.97
C HIS A 104 -15.76 15.12 -2.58
N ALA A 105 -14.87 14.18 -2.25
CA ALA A 105 -15.02 12.75 -2.50
C ALA A 105 -14.14 11.94 -1.54
N GLY A 106 -14.49 10.68 -1.33
CA GLY A 106 -13.65 9.75 -0.55
C GLY A 106 -12.53 9.18 -1.41
N THR A 107 -11.35 8.97 -0.83
CA THR A 107 -10.29 8.21 -1.50
C THR A 107 -9.64 7.20 -0.55
N HIS A 108 -9.09 6.13 -1.12
CA HIS A 108 -8.28 5.17 -0.39
C HIS A 108 -7.06 4.79 -1.24
N PRO A 109 -5.88 5.36 -0.97
CA PRO A 109 -4.63 4.87 -1.54
C PRO A 109 -4.35 3.46 -1.03
N LEU A 110 -4.30 2.48 -1.96
CA LEU A 110 -4.00 1.07 -1.64
C LEU A 110 -2.50 0.84 -1.46
N PHE A 111 -1.82 1.83 -0.93
CA PHE A 111 -0.39 1.80 -0.64
C PHE A 111 -0.09 2.62 0.62
N GLY A 112 0.96 2.23 1.32
CA GLY A 112 1.41 2.91 2.52
C GLY A 112 2.87 3.37 2.43
N PRO A 113 3.43 3.91 3.52
CA PRO A 113 4.83 4.31 3.59
C PRO A 113 5.80 3.18 3.22
N VAL A 114 5.49 1.94 3.62
CA VAL A 114 6.30 0.75 3.34
C VAL A 114 6.30 0.43 1.84
N SER A 115 5.12 0.38 1.21
CA SER A 115 4.99 0.16 -0.24
C SER A 115 5.75 1.22 -1.05
N LEU A 116 5.63 2.50 -0.65
CA LEU A 116 6.37 3.59 -1.28
C LEU A 116 7.88 3.47 -1.07
N ALA A 117 8.32 3.11 0.13
CA ALA A 117 9.73 2.89 0.43
C ALA A 117 10.31 1.74 -0.41
N ARG A 118 9.53 0.67 -0.62
CA ARG A 118 9.88 -0.49 -1.44
C ARG A 118 9.70 -0.26 -2.94
N ALA A 119 9.23 0.93 -3.36
CA ALA A 119 8.89 1.26 -4.76
C ALA A 119 7.93 0.25 -5.41
N GLU A 120 6.95 -0.21 -4.65
CA GLU A 120 5.93 -1.13 -5.17
C GLU A 120 5.07 -0.42 -6.23
N ARG A 121 4.78 -1.11 -7.35
CA ARG A 121 3.98 -0.60 -8.47
C ARG A 121 3.04 -1.70 -8.99
N PRO A 122 1.89 -1.32 -9.58
CA PRO A 122 1.37 0.04 -9.72
C PRO A 122 0.85 0.60 -8.38
N LEU A 123 0.93 1.93 -8.20
CA LEU A 123 0.23 2.59 -7.10
C LEU A 123 -1.25 2.71 -7.48
N ARG A 124 -2.13 2.19 -6.66
CA ARG A 124 -3.58 2.23 -6.91
C ARG A 124 -4.30 3.06 -5.87
N VAL A 125 -5.32 3.78 -6.31
CA VAL A 125 -6.20 4.57 -5.45
C VAL A 125 -7.64 4.22 -5.77
N VAL A 126 -8.42 3.86 -4.76
CA VAL A 126 -9.87 3.78 -4.91
C VAL A 126 -10.44 5.18 -4.66
N LEU A 127 -11.29 5.62 -5.58
CA LEU A 127 -12.00 6.89 -5.54
C LEU A 127 -13.49 6.61 -5.40
N CYS A 128 -14.08 7.14 -4.33
CA CYS A 128 -15.52 7.05 -4.04
C CYS A 128 -16.16 8.41 -4.31
N PRO A 129 -16.80 8.62 -5.48
CA PRO A 129 -17.43 9.89 -5.83
C PRO A 129 -18.58 10.23 -4.88
N SER A 130 -18.67 11.49 -4.45
CA SER A 130 -19.89 12.00 -3.81
C SER A 130 -20.94 12.28 -4.87
N PRO A 131 -22.20 11.80 -4.68
CA PRO A 131 -23.30 12.13 -5.58
C PRO A 131 -23.61 13.62 -5.61
N LEU A 132 -23.23 14.37 -4.58
CA LEU A 132 -23.39 15.84 -4.50
C LEU A 132 -22.39 16.58 -5.39
N HIS A 133 -21.22 15.96 -5.70
CA HIS A 133 -20.13 16.62 -6.41
C HIS A 133 -19.47 15.69 -7.45
N PRO A 134 -20.15 15.27 -8.53
CA PRO A 134 -19.57 14.36 -9.52
C PRO A 134 -18.23 14.87 -10.11
N ALA A 135 -18.13 16.17 -10.39
CA ALA A 135 -16.92 16.78 -10.94
C ALA A 135 -15.71 16.78 -9.96
N ALA A 136 -15.94 16.62 -8.66
CA ALA A 136 -14.85 16.49 -7.69
C ALA A 136 -14.03 15.23 -7.94
N ALA A 137 -14.69 14.14 -8.35
CA ALA A 137 -14.03 12.88 -8.69
C ALA A 137 -13.07 13.04 -9.87
N ASP A 138 -13.46 13.77 -10.93
CA ASP A 138 -12.60 13.98 -12.10
C ASP A 138 -11.34 14.80 -11.76
N ARG A 139 -11.49 15.77 -10.87
CA ARG A 139 -10.36 16.58 -10.37
C ARG A 139 -9.38 15.72 -9.55
N LEU A 140 -9.88 14.82 -8.70
CA LEU A 140 -9.06 13.92 -7.90
C LEU A 140 -8.39 12.84 -8.77
N GLU A 141 -9.10 12.27 -9.73
CA GLU A 141 -8.52 11.33 -10.68
C GLU A 141 -7.35 11.96 -11.44
N SER A 142 -7.52 13.18 -11.93
CA SER A 142 -6.45 13.94 -12.59
C SER A 142 -5.25 14.17 -11.65
N LEU A 143 -5.50 14.50 -10.38
CA LEU A 143 -4.44 14.63 -9.38
C LEU A 143 -3.69 13.31 -9.19
N PHE A 144 -4.38 12.20 -8.92
CA PHE A 144 -3.74 10.91 -8.67
C PHE A 144 -3.02 10.36 -9.90
N HIS A 145 -3.54 10.57 -11.11
CA HIS A 145 -2.81 10.25 -12.35
C HIS A 145 -1.49 11.04 -12.45
N SER A 146 -1.50 12.33 -12.06
CA SER A 146 -0.26 13.14 -12.05
C SER A 146 0.77 12.65 -11.01
N LEU A 147 0.33 11.90 -10.00
CA LEU A 147 1.18 11.21 -9.03
C LEU A 147 1.62 9.81 -9.49
N GLY A 148 1.25 9.39 -10.71
CA GLY A 148 1.57 8.06 -11.25
C GLY A 148 0.69 6.94 -10.69
N CYS A 149 -0.50 7.26 -10.21
CA CYS A 149 -1.44 6.27 -9.66
C CYS A 149 -2.45 5.81 -10.70
N GLU A 150 -2.84 4.53 -10.64
CA GLU A 150 -4.05 4.01 -11.27
C GLU A 150 -5.25 4.30 -10.37
N VAL A 151 -6.34 4.82 -10.93
CA VAL A 151 -7.54 5.17 -10.19
C VAL A 151 -8.67 4.21 -10.49
N LEU A 152 -9.30 3.67 -9.44
CA LEU A 152 -10.44 2.76 -9.50
C LEU A 152 -11.65 3.46 -8.87
N ARG A 153 -12.73 3.71 -9.65
CA ARG A 153 -13.96 4.30 -9.10
C ARG A 153 -14.87 3.22 -8.54
N GLN A 154 -15.34 3.41 -7.31
CA GLN A 154 -16.24 2.49 -6.62
C GLN A 154 -17.26 3.26 -5.77
N SER A 155 -18.38 2.63 -5.42
CA SER A 155 -19.21 3.12 -4.34
C SER A 155 -18.50 2.91 -2.99
N PRO A 156 -18.80 3.70 -1.94
CA PRO A 156 -18.28 3.45 -0.59
C PRO A 156 -18.61 2.04 -0.07
N GLU A 157 -19.80 1.55 -0.37
CA GLU A 157 -20.28 0.23 0.05
C GLU A 157 -19.53 -0.90 -0.65
N ASP A 158 -19.35 -0.82 -1.97
CA ASP A 158 -18.61 -1.84 -2.74
C ASP A 158 -17.14 -1.85 -2.33
N HIS A 159 -16.53 -0.67 -2.12
CA HIS A 159 -15.19 -0.57 -1.57
C HIS A 159 -15.08 -1.31 -0.23
N ASP A 160 -15.96 -1.00 0.72
CA ASP A 160 -15.87 -1.56 2.07
C ASP A 160 -16.22 -3.06 2.09
N ARG A 161 -17.07 -3.57 1.20
CA ARG A 161 -17.30 -5.01 1.00
C ARG A 161 -16.03 -5.73 0.54
N VAL A 162 -15.36 -5.18 -0.48
CA VAL A 162 -14.08 -5.75 -0.96
C VAL A 162 -13.02 -5.69 0.14
N MET A 163 -12.90 -4.57 0.85
CA MET A 163 -11.94 -4.43 1.95
C MET A 163 -12.25 -5.37 3.11
N ALA A 164 -13.51 -5.67 3.39
CA ALA A 164 -13.91 -6.63 4.42
C ALA A 164 -13.43 -8.05 4.12
N THR A 165 -13.60 -8.51 2.87
CA THR A 165 -13.24 -9.87 2.45
C THR A 165 -11.76 -10.04 2.11
N THR A 166 -11.04 -8.96 1.88
CA THR A 166 -9.60 -8.97 1.58
C THR A 166 -8.79 -8.45 2.75
N HIS A 167 -8.72 -7.15 2.91
CA HIS A 167 -7.81 -6.48 3.84
C HIS A 167 -8.13 -6.79 5.31
N ALA A 168 -9.43 -6.70 5.71
CA ALA A 168 -9.83 -6.98 7.09
C ALA A 168 -9.63 -8.46 7.44
N LEU A 169 -9.96 -9.41 6.55
CA LEU A 169 -9.70 -10.83 6.79
C LEU A 169 -8.21 -11.14 6.83
N THR A 170 -7.39 -10.54 5.96
CA THR A 170 -5.92 -10.71 6.00
C THR A 170 -5.37 -10.34 7.37
N PHE A 171 -5.76 -9.18 7.90
CA PHE A 171 -5.32 -8.75 9.23
C PHE A 171 -5.88 -9.63 10.36
N PHE A 172 -7.13 -10.10 10.23
CA PHE A 172 -7.75 -10.99 11.20
C PHE A 172 -7.06 -12.35 11.26
N ILE A 173 -6.79 -12.96 10.09
CA ILE A 173 -6.07 -14.24 9.97
C ILE A 173 -4.64 -14.08 10.49
N ALA A 174 -3.94 -13.02 10.08
CA ALA A 174 -2.57 -12.76 10.52
C ALA A 174 -2.49 -12.64 12.04
N LYS A 175 -3.44 -11.90 12.67
CA LYS A 175 -3.51 -11.79 14.13
C LYS A 175 -3.73 -13.16 14.78
N GLY A 176 -4.64 -13.98 14.25
CA GLY A 176 -4.88 -15.33 14.74
C GLY A 176 -3.64 -16.23 14.63
N LEU A 177 -2.93 -16.18 13.51
CA LEU A 177 -1.68 -16.94 13.30
C LEU A 177 -0.58 -16.48 14.28
N LEU A 178 -0.44 -15.18 14.51
CA LEU A 178 0.50 -14.65 15.51
C LEU A 178 0.16 -15.10 16.92
N ASP A 179 -1.12 -15.12 17.29
CA ASP A 179 -1.58 -15.55 18.61
C ASP A 179 -1.34 -17.05 18.89
N VAL A 180 -1.30 -17.87 17.84
CA VAL A 180 -0.93 -19.30 17.97
C VAL A 180 0.57 -19.54 17.74
N GLY A 181 1.39 -18.49 17.66
CA GLY A 181 2.85 -18.59 17.63
C GLY A 181 3.46 -18.75 16.23
N ALA A 182 2.68 -18.59 15.16
CA ALA A 182 3.22 -18.71 13.78
C ALA A 182 4.24 -17.60 13.40
N GLY A 183 4.34 -16.53 14.18
CA GLY A 183 5.33 -15.45 13.99
C GLY A 183 6.61 -15.62 14.82
N ALA A 184 6.76 -16.71 15.58
CA ALA A 184 7.94 -16.98 16.37
C ALA A 184 9.09 -17.48 15.48
N GLU A 185 10.34 -17.39 15.99
CA GLU A 185 11.48 -18.06 15.35
C GLU A 185 11.25 -19.56 15.33
N LEU A 186 11.04 -20.12 14.13
CA LEU A 186 10.84 -21.53 13.91
C LEU A 186 12.14 -22.16 13.39
N PRO A 187 12.49 -23.39 13.81
CA PRO A 187 13.74 -24.03 13.37
C PRO A 187 13.77 -24.33 11.87
N PHE A 188 12.60 -24.44 11.24
CA PHE A 188 12.43 -24.58 9.79
C PHE A 188 10.99 -24.24 9.41
N THR A 189 10.79 -23.84 8.16
CA THR A 189 9.47 -23.57 7.57
C THR A 189 9.39 -24.15 6.17
N PRO A 190 8.24 -24.74 5.76
CA PRO A 190 8.07 -25.20 4.39
C PRO A 190 7.90 -23.99 3.43
N PRO A 191 8.22 -24.16 2.13
CA PRO A 191 8.05 -23.10 1.13
C PRO A 191 6.63 -22.50 1.07
N SER A 192 5.60 -23.31 1.29
CA SER A 192 4.20 -22.89 1.35
C SER A 192 3.92 -21.86 2.46
N PHE A 193 4.77 -21.79 3.49
CA PHE A 193 4.63 -20.83 4.59
C PHE A 193 5.27 -19.47 4.27
N HIS A 194 6.15 -19.37 3.27
CA HIS A 194 6.88 -18.11 2.99
C HIS A 194 5.95 -16.94 2.66
N ALA A 195 4.87 -17.17 1.89
CA ALA A 195 3.90 -16.13 1.57
C ALA A 195 3.14 -15.65 2.82
N ILE A 196 2.81 -16.58 3.72
CA ILE A 196 2.18 -16.28 5.01
C ILE A 196 3.16 -15.48 5.89
N ALA A 197 4.41 -15.89 6.01
CA ALA A 197 5.43 -15.20 6.78
C ALA A 197 5.58 -13.75 6.32
N HIS A 198 5.68 -13.50 5.01
CA HIS A 198 5.73 -12.15 4.45
C HIS A 198 4.47 -11.32 4.79
N THR A 199 3.30 -11.95 4.79
CA THR A 199 2.04 -11.28 5.18
C THR A 199 2.07 -10.91 6.67
N LEU A 200 2.54 -11.82 7.54
CA LEU A 200 2.67 -11.56 8.97
C LEU A 200 3.62 -10.38 9.26
N GLU A 201 4.78 -10.33 8.60
CA GLU A 201 5.73 -9.22 8.70
C GLU A 201 5.06 -7.89 8.28
N SER A 202 4.39 -7.87 7.14
CA SER A 202 3.71 -6.68 6.62
C SER A 202 2.61 -6.18 7.57
N VAL A 203 1.85 -7.10 8.16
CA VAL A 203 0.81 -6.77 9.14
C VAL A 203 1.42 -6.24 10.43
N GLN A 204 2.54 -6.80 10.91
CA GLN A 204 3.23 -6.30 12.10
C GLN A 204 3.77 -4.88 11.93
N GLU A 205 4.28 -4.54 10.75
CA GLU A 205 4.76 -3.19 10.43
C GLU A 205 3.65 -2.12 10.46
N ASP A 206 2.41 -2.50 10.10
CA ASP A 206 1.25 -1.60 10.01
C ASP A 206 0.26 -1.72 11.19
N ALA A 207 0.50 -2.65 12.12
CA ALA A 207 -0.53 -3.33 12.88
C ALA A 207 -1.41 -2.48 13.81
N GLY A 208 -0.90 -1.53 14.53
CA GLY A 208 -1.61 -0.99 15.69
C GLY A 208 -3.04 -0.50 15.41
N HIS A 209 -3.14 0.73 14.91
CA HIS A 209 -4.44 1.39 14.70
C HIS A 209 -5.19 0.91 13.44
N LEU A 210 -4.46 0.41 12.42
CA LEU A 210 -5.08 -0.02 11.17
C LEU A 210 -5.93 -1.27 11.39
N PHE A 211 -5.45 -2.23 12.19
CA PHE A 211 -6.25 -3.40 12.58
C PHE A 211 -7.60 -2.98 13.19
N ALA A 212 -7.57 -2.11 14.21
CA ALA A 212 -8.79 -1.65 14.88
C ALA A 212 -9.76 -0.92 13.93
N VAL A 213 -9.23 -0.08 13.04
CA VAL A 213 -10.03 0.64 12.03
C VAL A 213 -10.70 -0.33 11.07
N LEU A 214 -9.95 -1.26 10.48
CA LEU A 214 -10.49 -2.25 9.52
C LEU A 214 -11.56 -3.14 10.17
N GLN A 215 -11.36 -3.54 11.43
CA GLN A 215 -12.27 -4.46 12.11
C GLN A 215 -13.53 -3.79 12.67
N ASN A 216 -13.44 -2.52 13.09
CA ASN A 216 -14.52 -1.85 13.83
C ASN A 216 -15.23 -0.75 13.02
N GLN A 217 -14.55 -0.16 12.02
CA GLN A 217 -15.10 0.95 11.23
C GLN A 217 -15.63 0.49 9.86
N ASN A 218 -15.26 -0.71 9.39
CA ASN A 218 -15.85 -1.29 8.20
C ASN A 218 -17.13 -2.04 8.58
N PRO A 219 -18.31 -1.61 8.07
CA PRO A 219 -19.59 -2.20 8.48
C PRO A 219 -19.76 -3.66 8.03
N PHE A 220 -18.97 -4.14 7.07
CA PHE A 220 -19.03 -5.51 6.55
C PHE A 220 -18.02 -6.46 7.20
N ALA A 221 -17.06 -5.95 7.97
CA ALA A 221 -15.97 -6.77 8.53
C ALA A 221 -16.48 -7.84 9.51
N LEU A 222 -17.51 -7.54 10.32
CA LEU A 222 -18.07 -8.53 11.23
C LEU A 222 -18.64 -9.74 10.45
N GLY A 223 -19.42 -9.50 9.40
CA GLY A 223 -19.98 -10.57 8.59
C GLY A 223 -18.90 -11.42 7.90
N ALA A 224 -17.86 -10.79 7.39
CA ALA A 224 -16.74 -11.50 6.78
C ALA A 224 -16.00 -12.40 7.80
N ARG A 225 -15.76 -11.92 9.02
CA ARG A 225 -15.14 -12.74 10.08
C ARG A 225 -16.02 -13.92 10.49
N VAL A 226 -17.33 -13.68 10.68
CA VAL A 226 -18.26 -14.74 11.04
C VAL A 226 -18.26 -15.83 9.97
N GLY A 227 -18.40 -15.46 8.70
CA GLY A 227 -18.36 -16.43 7.60
C GLY A 227 -17.05 -17.22 7.53
N LEU A 228 -15.89 -16.58 7.78
CA LEU A 228 -14.61 -17.28 7.85
C LEU A 228 -14.57 -18.29 9.02
N LEU A 229 -15.01 -17.87 10.21
CA LEU A 229 -15.02 -18.76 11.39
C LEU A 229 -15.96 -19.94 11.21
N GLU A 230 -17.12 -19.74 10.60
CA GLU A 230 -18.07 -20.82 10.26
C GLU A 230 -17.44 -21.80 9.27
N ALA A 231 -16.78 -21.31 8.21
CA ALA A 231 -16.09 -22.16 7.24
C ALA A 231 -14.94 -22.97 7.89
N LEU A 232 -14.12 -22.33 8.72
CA LEU A 232 -13.04 -23.02 9.45
C LEU A 232 -13.57 -24.04 10.44
N SER A 233 -14.68 -23.74 11.13
CA SER A 233 -15.33 -24.66 12.07
C SER A 233 -15.90 -25.87 11.34
N ALA A 234 -16.52 -25.70 10.18
CA ALA A 234 -17.03 -26.78 9.35
C ALA A 234 -15.88 -27.72 8.88
N ILE A 235 -14.77 -27.15 8.41
CA ILE A 235 -13.57 -27.91 8.04
C ILE A 235 -13.03 -28.69 9.24
N HIS A 236 -12.95 -28.07 10.41
CA HIS A 236 -12.47 -28.74 11.63
C HIS A 236 -13.38 -29.91 12.03
N GLN A 237 -14.71 -29.75 11.95
CA GLN A 237 -15.68 -30.81 12.24
C GLN A 237 -15.57 -31.96 11.24
N SER A 238 -15.51 -31.68 9.93
CA SER A 238 -15.32 -32.72 8.91
C SER A 238 -14.05 -33.53 9.13
N LEU A 239 -12.95 -32.90 9.52
CA LEU A 239 -11.71 -33.60 9.85
C LEU A 239 -11.86 -34.51 11.10
N ALA A 240 -12.55 -34.02 12.13
CA ALA A 240 -12.79 -34.82 13.34
C ALA A 240 -13.68 -36.04 13.05
N GLU A 241 -14.70 -35.88 12.22
CA GLU A 241 -15.58 -36.97 11.78
C GLU A 241 -14.85 -38.00 10.92
N ALA A 242 -14.01 -37.56 9.98
CA ALA A 242 -13.18 -38.43 9.15
C ALA A 242 -12.22 -39.29 9.99
N VAL A 243 -11.58 -38.70 10.98
CA VAL A 243 -10.72 -39.43 11.94
C VAL A 243 -11.52 -40.44 12.74
N ALA A 244 -12.72 -40.08 13.22
CA ALA A 244 -13.56 -40.98 14.02
C ALA A 244 -14.14 -42.17 13.22
N SER A 245 -14.45 -41.94 11.93
CA SER A 245 -15.02 -42.99 11.03
C SER A 245 -13.97 -43.83 10.34
N GLY A 246 -12.68 -43.47 10.40
CA GLY A 246 -11.60 -44.13 9.68
C GLY A 246 -11.71 -44.02 8.14
N THR A 247 -12.48 -43.06 7.67
CA THR A 247 -12.60 -42.75 6.24
C THR A 247 -11.68 -41.59 5.92
N GLU A 248 -10.79 -41.77 4.93
CA GLU A 248 -10.04 -40.67 4.33
C GLU A 248 -11.02 -39.86 3.44
N GLU A 249 -11.69 -38.88 4.03
CA GLU A 249 -12.44 -37.92 3.25
C GLU A 249 -11.44 -36.96 2.61
N GLN A 250 -11.31 -37.01 1.29
CA GLN A 250 -10.55 -35.99 0.56
C GLN A 250 -11.28 -34.68 0.68
N LEU A 251 -10.78 -33.78 1.54
CA LEU A 251 -11.17 -32.37 1.51
C LEU A 251 -10.88 -31.84 0.11
N ALA A 252 -11.95 -31.58 -0.64
CA ALA A 252 -11.85 -31.04 -1.98
C ALA A 252 -11.40 -29.57 -1.91
N ILE A 253 -10.08 -29.38 -1.89
CA ILE A 253 -9.52 -28.07 -2.28
C ILE A 253 -9.70 -28.00 -3.79
N PRO A 254 -10.41 -27.00 -4.34
CA PRO A 254 -10.58 -26.88 -5.78
C PRO A 254 -9.23 -26.95 -6.48
N ASP A 255 -9.05 -27.96 -7.36
CA ASP A 255 -7.87 -28.03 -8.20
C ASP A 255 -7.95 -26.93 -9.25
N LEU A 256 -7.22 -25.83 -9.03
CA LEU A 256 -7.12 -24.72 -9.97
C LEU A 256 -6.12 -25.00 -11.09
N GLY A 257 -5.42 -26.15 -11.05
CA GLY A 257 -4.41 -26.54 -12.03
C GLY A 257 -5.01 -27.39 -13.15
N THR A 258 -5.01 -26.89 -14.38
CA THR A 258 -4.97 -27.76 -15.55
C THR A 258 -3.62 -28.50 -15.52
N ARG A 259 -3.63 -29.83 -15.45
CA ARG A 259 -2.41 -30.65 -15.58
C ARG A 259 -1.81 -30.44 -16.95
N SER A 260 -0.96 -29.43 -17.09
CA SER A 260 -0.14 -29.22 -18.29
C SER A 260 0.95 -30.29 -18.38
N PRO A 261 1.37 -30.71 -19.60
CA PRO A 261 2.57 -31.52 -19.76
C PRO A 261 3.73 -30.86 -19.00
N VAL A 262 4.56 -31.66 -18.31
CA VAL A 262 5.66 -31.18 -17.43
C VAL A 262 6.52 -30.09 -18.09
N LEU A 263 6.79 -30.20 -19.39
CA LEU A 263 7.54 -29.19 -20.14
C LEU A 263 6.78 -27.87 -20.26
N GLN A 264 5.47 -27.91 -20.49
CA GLN A 264 4.65 -26.70 -20.61
C GLN A 264 4.49 -26.02 -19.24
N GLU A 265 4.33 -26.80 -18.18
CA GLU A 265 4.29 -26.32 -16.80
C GLU A 265 5.60 -25.59 -16.44
N ALA A 266 6.76 -26.20 -16.73
CA ALA A 266 8.06 -25.59 -16.52
C ALA A 266 8.23 -24.27 -17.30
N ARG A 267 7.78 -24.23 -18.57
CA ARG A 267 7.80 -22.99 -19.38
C ARG A 267 6.93 -21.89 -18.78
N ASN A 268 5.70 -22.25 -18.35
CA ASN A 268 4.79 -21.28 -17.73
C ASN A 268 5.38 -20.70 -16.42
N HIS A 269 6.05 -21.54 -15.63
CA HIS A 269 6.73 -21.06 -14.43
C HIS A 269 7.93 -20.17 -14.75
N ILE A 270 8.71 -20.51 -15.78
CA ILE A 270 9.81 -19.64 -16.25
C ILE A 270 9.26 -18.28 -16.69
N ASP A 271 8.20 -18.25 -17.51
CA ASP A 271 7.58 -17.02 -17.98
C ASP A 271 7.07 -16.16 -16.80
N THR A 272 6.52 -16.79 -15.76
CA THR A 272 6.09 -16.10 -14.54
C THR A 272 7.28 -15.49 -13.79
N LEU A 273 8.35 -16.24 -13.60
CA LEU A 273 9.58 -15.75 -12.97
C LEU A 273 10.22 -14.61 -13.77
N ASP A 274 10.22 -14.70 -15.09
CA ASP A 274 10.73 -13.63 -15.96
C ASP A 274 9.90 -12.34 -15.81
N GLN A 275 8.57 -12.44 -15.68
CA GLN A 275 7.71 -11.29 -15.38
C GLN A 275 8.03 -10.67 -14.03
N GLU A 276 8.26 -11.50 -13.00
CA GLU A 276 8.67 -11.04 -11.68
C GLU A 276 10.04 -10.35 -11.72
N LEU A 277 11.00 -10.89 -12.46
CA LEU A 277 12.31 -10.27 -12.67
C LEU A 277 12.20 -8.89 -13.34
N VAL A 278 11.36 -8.74 -14.36
CA VAL A 278 11.10 -7.45 -15.01
C VAL A 278 10.48 -6.46 -14.00
N ALA A 279 9.52 -6.90 -13.20
CA ALA A 279 8.92 -6.07 -12.16
C ALA A 279 9.93 -5.63 -11.09
N LEU A 280 10.82 -6.55 -10.66
CA LEU A 280 11.91 -6.24 -9.73
C LEU A 280 12.92 -5.25 -10.32
N LEU A 281 13.27 -5.36 -11.60
CA LEU A 281 14.14 -4.42 -12.30
C LEU A 281 13.50 -3.03 -12.39
N ALA A 282 12.20 -2.94 -12.65
CA ALA A 282 11.46 -1.68 -12.68
C ALA A 282 11.50 -0.99 -11.29
N ARG A 283 11.18 -1.71 -10.23
CA ARG A 283 11.23 -1.23 -8.83
C ARG A 283 12.64 -0.78 -8.46
N ARG A 284 13.64 -1.58 -8.82
CA ARG A 284 15.05 -1.23 -8.58
C ARG A 284 15.46 0.06 -9.30
N THR A 285 15.02 0.25 -10.53
CA THR A 285 15.31 1.45 -11.31
C THR A 285 14.74 2.70 -10.63
N GLU A 286 13.52 2.63 -10.09
CA GLU A 286 12.90 3.72 -9.36
C GLU A 286 13.68 4.07 -8.08
N LEU A 287 14.12 3.07 -7.31
CA LEU A 287 14.97 3.29 -6.15
C LEU A 287 16.32 3.91 -6.51
N VAL A 288 16.89 3.52 -7.64
CA VAL A 288 18.13 4.11 -8.17
C VAL A 288 17.95 5.59 -8.53
N LEU A 289 16.83 5.95 -9.18
CA LEU A 289 16.51 7.35 -9.48
C LEU A 289 16.28 8.17 -8.22
N ARG A 290 15.61 7.62 -7.22
CA ARG A 290 15.43 8.26 -5.90
C ARG A 290 16.80 8.48 -5.23
N ALA A 291 17.68 7.48 -5.21
CA ALA A 291 19.03 7.61 -4.67
C ALA A 291 19.85 8.64 -5.44
N GLY A 292 19.70 8.74 -6.76
CA GLY A 292 20.34 9.75 -7.59
C GLY A 292 19.93 11.17 -7.22
N ARG A 293 18.64 11.42 -7.01
CA ARG A 293 18.11 12.71 -6.54
C ARG A 293 18.69 13.07 -5.18
N ALA A 294 18.64 12.16 -4.23
CA ALA A 294 19.20 12.39 -2.89
C ALA A 294 20.72 12.69 -2.92
N LYS A 295 21.48 12.02 -3.77
CA LYS A 295 22.91 12.31 -3.97
C LYS A 295 23.13 13.71 -4.54
N ALA A 296 22.33 14.13 -5.52
CA ALA A 296 22.40 15.47 -6.10
C ALA A 296 22.12 16.54 -5.04
N ASP A 297 21.10 16.37 -4.19
CA ASP A 297 20.77 17.27 -3.09
C ASP A 297 21.92 17.37 -2.05
N MET A 298 22.68 16.30 -1.89
CA MET A 298 23.85 16.24 -0.97
C MET A 298 25.18 16.62 -1.64
N GLY A 299 25.20 16.94 -2.93
CA GLY A 299 26.42 17.22 -3.69
C GLY A 299 27.35 16.00 -3.86
N LEU A 300 26.80 14.77 -3.76
CA LEU A 300 27.58 13.54 -3.87
C LEU A 300 27.63 13.03 -5.33
N PRO A 301 28.73 12.38 -5.75
CA PRO A 301 28.84 11.84 -7.10
C PRO A 301 27.84 10.70 -7.33
N ILE A 302 27.26 10.64 -8.53
CA ILE A 302 26.33 9.58 -8.94
C ILE A 302 27.07 8.24 -8.98
N HIS A 303 28.26 8.20 -9.57
CA HIS A 303 29.09 7.01 -9.68
C HIS A 303 29.93 6.80 -8.43
N ASP A 304 29.83 5.62 -7.83
CA ASP A 304 30.54 5.20 -6.62
C ASP A 304 31.16 3.81 -6.89
N PRO A 305 32.43 3.77 -7.36
CA PRO A 305 33.07 2.52 -7.75
C PRO A 305 33.29 1.54 -6.58
N GLU A 306 33.51 2.07 -5.37
CA GLU A 306 33.74 1.23 -4.18
C GLU A 306 32.45 0.50 -3.82
N ARG A 307 31.33 1.21 -3.82
CA ARG A 307 29.99 0.62 -3.60
C ARG A 307 29.63 -0.38 -4.69
N GLU A 308 29.91 -0.11 -5.96
CA GLU A 308 29.64 -1.07 -7.06
C GLU A 308 30.49 -2.34 -6.89
N SER A 309 31.76 -2.22 -6.50
CA SER A 309 32.61 -3.37 -6.22
C SER A 309 32.08 -4.22 -5.06
N ALA A 310 31.75 -3.59 -3.94
CA ALA A 310 31.15 -4.29 -2.79
C ALA A 310 29.82 -4.98 -3.16
N GLN A 311 29.01 -4.34 -3.98
CA GLN A 311 27.78 -4.93 -4.48
C GLN A 311 28.02 -6.19 -5.31
N LEU A 312 28.96 -6.16 -6.25
CA LEU A 312 29.29 -7.33 -7.08
C LEU A 312 29.85 -8.48 -6.23
N GLN A 313 30.69 -8.16 -5.24
CA GLN A 313 31.20 -9.16 -4.30
C GLN A 313 30.06 -9.87 -3.52
N ALA A 314 29.08 -9.12 -3.02
CA ALA A 314 27.93 -9.69 -2.34
C ALA A 314 27.09 -10.61 -3.28
N ARG A 315 26.91 -10.22 -4.55
CA ARG A 315 26.17 -11.03 -5.53
C ARG A 315 26.89 -12.34 -5.88
N ARG A 316 28.22 -12.32 -5.93
CA ARG A 316 29.02 -13.55 -6.08
C ARG A 316 28.79 -14.51 -4.91
N ALA A 317 28.78 -14.02 -3.67
CA ALA A 317 28.47 -14.84 -2.50
C ALA A 317 27.08 -15.45 -2.58
N TRP A 318 26.06 -14.67 -2.92
CA TRP A 318 24.69 -15.17 -3.10
C TRP A 318 24.55 -16.20 -4.24
N ALA A 319 25.27 -16.01 -5.36
CA ALA A 319 25.32 -16.99 -6.44
C ALA A 319 25.90 -18.31 -5.98
N GLN A 320 26.98 -18.26 -5.20
CA GLN A 320 27.61 -19.44 -4.62
C GLN A 320 26.69 -20.17 -3.64
N GLU A 321 26.03 -19.45 -2.75
CA GLU A 321 25.06 -20.02 -1.80
C GLU A 321 23.87 -20.67 -2.52
N ALA A 322 23.41 -20.08 -3.63
CA ALA A 322 22.33 -20.59 -4.45
C ALA A 322 22.74 -21.68 -5.43
N GLY A 323 24.03 -22.04 -5.51
CA GLY A 323 24.53 -23.05 -6.46
C GLY A 323 24.46 -22.62 -7.93
N LEU A 324 24.48 -21.30 -8.19
CA LEU A 324 24.43 -20.74 -9.54
C LEU A 324 25.84 -20.49 -10.10
N ASP A 325 25.94 -20.37 -11.45
CA ASP A 325 27.16 -19.90 -12.08
C ASP A 325 27.49 -18.46 -11.65
N ILE A 326 28.56 -18.31 -10.92
CA ILE A 326 29.00 -17.04 -10.32
C ILE A 326 29.26 -15.99 -11.41
N GLN A 327 29.88 -16.40 -12.54
CA GLN A 327 30.20 -15.48 -13.63
C GLN A 327 28.94 -15.01 -14.34
N GLY A 328 28.00 -15.91 -14.63
CA GLY A 328 26.71 -15.59 -15.24
C GLY A 328 25.91 -14.60 -14.39
N VAL A 329 25.82 -14.82 -13.08
CA VAL A 329 25.15 -13.90 -12.15
C VAL A 329 25.86 -12.55 -12.13
N GLU A 330 27.18 -12.52 -12.09
CA GLU A 330 27.94 -11.26 -12.13
C GLU A 330 27.69 -10.47 -13.42
N ASP A 331 27.65 -11.12 -14.58
CA ASP A 331 27.38 -10.48 -15.87
C ASP A 331 25.99 -9.86 -15.92
N VAL A 332 24.98 -10.52 -15.39
CA VAL A 332 23.63 -9.97 -15.22
C VAL A 332 23.65 -8.71 -14.37
N PHE A 333 24.30 -8.76 -13.19
CA PHE A 333 24.35 -7.59 -12.31
C PHE A 333 25.21 -6.45 -12.86
N ARG A 334 26.24 -6.73 -13.64
CA ARG A 334 26.98 -5.70 -14.40
C ARG A 334 26.07 -5.00 -15.42
N ALA A 335 25.22 -5.74 -16.12
CA ALA A 335 24.22 -5.16 -17.03
C ALA A 335 23.22 -4.29 -16.27
N VAL A 336 22.71 -4.76 -15.14
CA VAL A 336 21.79 -4.01 -14.26
C VAL A 336 22.44 -2.71 -13.75
N LEU A 337 23.71 -2.73 -13.35
CA LEU A 337 24.45 -1.53 -12.91
C LEU A 337 24.65 -0.54 -14.07
N ARG A 338 24.98 -1.02 -15.28
CA ARG A 338 25.06 -0.15 -16.48
C ARG A 338 23.73 0.53 -16.77
N ALA A 339 22.62 -0.22 -16.75
CA ALA A 339 21.27 0.33 -16.95
C ALA A 339 20.93 1.39 -15.87
N SER A 340 21.32 1.14 -14.64
CA SER A 340 21.12 2.08 -13.51
C SER A 340 21.84 3.41 -13.72
N ARG A 341 23.11 3.38 -14.16
CA ARG A 341 23.88 4.60 -14.48
C ARG A 341 23.26 5.36 -15.65
N ALA A 342 22.84 4.65 -16.69
CA ALA A 342 22.19 5.28 -17.84
C ALA A 342 20.88 5.98 -17.47
N ALA A 343 20.12 5.40 -16.52
CA ALA A 343 18.89 6.01 -16.03
C ALA A 343 19.15 7.28 -15.19
N GLN A 344 20.22 7.33 -14.40
CA GLN A 344 20.59 8.49 -13.59
C GLN A 344 21.24 9.63 -14.40
N GLY A 345 21.77 9.35 -15.57
CA GLY A 345 22.41 10.35 -16.46
C GLY A 345 21.46 11.04 -17.42
N LYS A 346 20.17 10.73 -17.36
CA LYS A 346 19.09 11.37 -18.11
C LYS A 346 18.38 12.40 -17.25
#